data_8c2b7950155e6bd8a7c8471c724e3b1b
#
_entry.id   8c2b7950155e6bd8a7c8471c724e3b1b
#
_cell.length_a   1.000
_cell.length_b   1.000
_cell.length_c   1.000
_cell.angle_alpha   90.00
_cell.angle_beta   90.00
_cell.angle_gamma   90.00
#
_symmetry.space_group_name_H-M   'P 1'
#
loop_
_entity.id
_entity.type
_entity.pdbx_description
1 polymer ?
#
loop_
_entity_poly.entity_id
_entity_poly.type
_entity_poly.pdbx_seq_one_letter_code
_entity_poly.pdbx_strand_id
1 'polypeptide(L)'
;MQHYGTRGVHGQTVEVLAQRILTGQFAEGATLDITALQSELDVSLTALREAMRVLAAKGLVDARPKRGTFVRPRDDWSLLDPDVLRWQFSRATRPGLFSDLHELRSIVEPGAAGLAAERATGSDVEALDVALAAMASAGDDIGAAVDADLAFHRALLAATHNELLQRMEVLIETGLAERDRMVHGAGPGDPVPSHRAVVDAIRRHDSADAARAMGRLLEQAVEDVARLADENR
;
A
#
# COMPACT_ATOMS: atom_id res chain seq x y z
N MET A 1 -0.92 13.94 0.00
CA MET A 1 -0.87 13.84 -1.49
C MET A 1 -2.27 13.57 -1.99
N GLN A 2 -2.74 14.29 -3.04
CA GLN A 2 -4.08 14.04 -3.57
C GLN A 2 -4.05 12.73 -4.38
N HIS A 3 -4.80 11.72 -3.91
CA HIS A 3 -5.13 10.56 -4.73
C HIS A 3 -5.94 11.04 -5.94
N TYR A 4 -5.60 10.52 -7.12
CA TYR A 4 -6.42 10.72 -8.30
C TYR A 4 -7.76 10.03 -8.04
N GLY A 5 -8.74 10.82 -7.57
CA GLY A 5 -10.03 10.29 -7.22
C GLY A 5 -10.76 9.77 -8.46
N THR A 6 -11.35 8.60 -8.36
CA THR A 6 -12.21 7.92 -9.35
C THR A 6 -13.45 8.71 -9.77
N ARG A 7 -13.58 9.97 -9.37
CA ARG A 7 -14.73 10.83 -9.66
C ARG A 7 -14.64 11.40 -11.06
N GLY A 8 -15.54 10.93 -11.93
CA GLY A 8 -15.70 11.39 -13.30
C GLY A 8 -15.13 10.45 -14.36
N VAL A 9 -15.59 10.62 -15.61
CA VAL A 9 -15.21 9.80 -16.78
C VAL A 9 -13.69 9.72 -16.96
N HIS A 10 -12.97 10.81 -16.69
CA HIS A 10 -11.52 10.86 -16.80
C HIS A 10 -10.81 9.93 -15.80
N GLY A 11 -11.19 9.96 -14.53
CA GLY A 11 -10.59 9.08 -13.51
C GLY A 11 -10.84 7.60 -13.82
N GLN A 12 -12.05 7.24 -14.24
CA GLN A 12 -12.39 5.88 -14.65
C GLN A 12 -11.57 5.42 -15.86
N THR A 13 -11.34 6.30 -16.83
CA THR A 13 -10.51 5.99 -18.02
C THR A 13 -9.08 5.66 -17.61
N VAL A 14 -8.47 6.44 -16.71
CA VAL A 14 -7.13 6.18 -16.16
C VAL A 14 -7.09 4.81 -15.48
N GLU A 15 -8.05 4.52 -14.59
CA GLU A 15 -8.13 3.25 -13.85
C GLU A 15 -8.21 2.05 -14.80
N VAL A 16 -9.11 2.09 -15.78
CA VAL A 16 -9.30 1.00 -16.75
C VAL A 16 -8.03 0.76 -17.54
N LEU A 17 -7.40 1.81 -18.06
CA LEU A 17 -6.18 1.68 -18.85
C LEU A 17 -4.99 1.21 -18.01
N ALA A 18 -4.83 1.73 -16.79
CA ALA A 18 -3.81 1.27 -15.86
C ALA A 18 -3.95 -0.22 -15.56
N GLN A 19 -5.17 -0.69 -15.27
CA GLN A 19 -5.43 -2.11 -15.03
C GLN A 19 -5.10 -3.00 -16.23
N ARG A 20 -5.43 -2.58 -17.46
CA ARG A 20 -5.09 -3.32 -18.67
C ARG A 20 -3.58 -3.45 -18.88
N ILE A 21 -2.83 -2.41 -18.54
CA ILE A 21 -1.35 -2.43 -18.60
C ILE A 21 -0.80 -3.36 -17.51
N LEU A 22 -1.21 -3.16 -16.26
CA LEU A 22 -0.69 -3.89 -15.12
C LEU A 22 -1.00 -5.39 -15.15
N THR A 23 -2.14 -5.78 -15.76
CA THR A 23 -2.53 -7.19 -15.95
C THR A 23 -1.92 -7.82 -17.21
N GLY A 24 -1.16 -7.05 -18.02
CA GLY A 24 -0.55 -7.53 -19.25
C GLY A 24 -1.52 -7.65 -20.43
N GLN A 25 -2.77 -7.18 -20.31
CA GLN A 25 -3.70 -7.12 -21.45
C GLN A 25 -3.11 -6.22 -22.55
N PHE A 26 -2.42 -5.16 -22.16
CA PHE A 26 -1.52 -4.41 -23.04
C PHE A 26 -0.09 -4.81 -22.69
N ALA A 27 0.55 -5.59 -23.56
CA ALA A 27 1.91 -6.07 -23.33
C ALA A 27 2.92 -4.90 -23.34
N GLU A 28 4.03 -5.08 -22.63
CA GLU A 28 5.15 -4.17 -22.67
C GLU A 28 5.62 -3.95 -24.13
N GLY A 29 5.87 -2.70 -24.50
CA GLY A 29 6.25 -2.30 -25.84
C GLY A 29 5.09 -2.22 -26.84
N ALA A 30 3.89 -2.69 -26.52
CA ALA A 30 2.73 -2.62 -27.41
C ALA A 30 2.32 -1.18 -27.69
N THR A 31 2.03 -0.89 -28.97
CA THR A 31 1.48 0.42 -29.38
C THR A 31 -0.03 0.42 -29.12
N LEU A 32 -0.51 1.50 -28.50
CA LEU A 32 -1.91 1.70 -28.17
C LEU A 32 -2.62 2.43 -29.31
N ASP A 33 -3.66 1.83 -29.87
CA ASP A 33 -4.52 2.50 -30.85
C ASP A 33 -5.49 3.45 -30.13
N ILE A 34 -5.15 4.73 -30.17
CA ILE A 34 -5.93 5.79 -29.50
C ILE A 34 -7.34 5.90 -30.06
N THR A 35 -7.51 5.67 -31.37
CA THR A 35 -8.84 5.75 -32.02
C THR A 35 -9.72 4.57 -31.61
N ALA A 36 -9.17 3.37 -31.61
CA ALA A 36 -9.88 2.18 -31.13
C ALA A 36 -10.25 2.30 -29.64
N LEU A 37 -9.31 2.74 -28.80
CA LEU A 37 -9.56 2.94 -27.35
C LEU A 37 -10.62 4.01 -27.09
N GLN A 38 -10.64 5.10 -27.86
CA GLN A 38 -11.66 6.13 -27.75
C GLN A 38 -13.06 5.55 -27.99
N SER A 39 -13.21 4.77 -29.06
CA SER A 39 -14.49 4.15 -29.41
C SER A 39 -14.90 3.05 -28.41
N GLU A 40 -13.96 2.24 -27.95
CA GLU A 40 -14.21 1.14 -27.02
C GLU A 40 -14.65 1.65 -25.63
N LEU A 41 -13.98 2.70 -25.13
CA LEU A 41 -14.25 3.26 -23.80
C LEU A 41 -15.37 4.32 -23.80
N ASP A 42 -15.90 4.66 -24.96
CA ASP A 42 -16.92 5.72 -25.15
C ASP A 42 -16.55 7.04 -24.47
N VAL A 43 -15.33 7.51 -24.72
CA VAL A 43 -14.78 8.73 -24.13
C VAL A 43 -14.37 9.74 -25.20
N SER A 44 -14.32 11.03 -24.85
CA SER A 44 -13.78 12.04 -25.76
C SER A 44 -12.28 11.87 -25.97
N LEU A 45 -11.78 12.25 -27.14
CA LEU A 45 -10.34 12.24 -27.44
C LEU A 45 -9.54 13.06 -26.42
N THR A 46 -10.12 14.17 -25.95
CA THR A 46 -9.48 15.01 -24.92
C THR A 46 -9.35 14.24 -23.59
N ALA A 47 -10.40 13.57 -23.15
CA ALA A 47 -10.36 12.76 -21.91
C ALA A 47 -9.33 11.63 -22.02
N LEU A 48 -9.28 10.94 -23.17
CA LEU A 48 -8.32 9.89 -23.41
C LEU A 48 -6.87 10.42 -23.41
N ARG A 49 -6.61 11.56 -24.05
CA ARG A 49 -5.28 12.19 -24.05
C ARG A 49 -4.83 12.59 -22.65
N GLU A 50 -5.74 13.14 -21.83
CA GLU A 50 -5.42 13.47 -20.44
C GLU A 50 -5.14 12.19 -19.62
N ALA A 51 -5.90 11.11 -19.83
CA ALA A 51 -5.61 9.82 -19.21
C ALA A 51 -4.21 9.31 -19.59
N MET A 52 -3.85 9.39 -20.88
CA MET A 52 -2.50 9.01 -21.33
C MET A 52 -1.40 9.87 -20.69
N ARG A 53 -1.64 11.18 -20.48
CA ARG A 53 -0.68 12.05 -19.77
C ARG A 53 -0.47 11.61 -18.32
N VAL A 54 -1.55 11.25 -17.61
CA VAL A 54 -1.45 10.72 -16.24
C VAL A 54 -0.64 9.43 -16.22
N LEU A 55 -0.95 8.49 -17.12
CA LEU A 55 -0.21 7.23 -17.20
C LEU A 55 1.26 7.42 -17.60
N ALA A 56 1.55 8.40 -18.46
CA ALA A 56 2.92 8.76 -18.82
C ALA A 56 3.69 9.37 -17.63
N ALA A 57 3.06 10.22 -16.83
CA ALA A 57 3.66 10.77 -15.62
C ALA A 57 4.02 9.67 -14.59
N LYS A 58 3.31 8.54 -14.62
CA LYS A 58 3.55 7.37 -13.77
C LYS A 58 4.49 6.32 -14.41
N GLY A 59 5.05 6.64 -15.60
CA GLY A 59 5.98 5.78 -16.30
C GLY A 59 5.36 4.59 -17.03
N LEU A 60 4.03 4.44 -17.06
CA LEU A 60 3.36 3.28 -17.65
C LEU A 60 3.32 3.31 -19.17
N VAL A 61 3.23 4.51 -19.76
CA VAL A 61 3.22 4.72 -21.22
C VAL A 61 4.19 5.83 -21.62
N ASP A 62 4.53 5.86 -22.89
CA ASP A 62 5.27 6.97 -23.50
C ASP A 62 4.74 7.20 -24.93
N ALA A 63 5.01 8.37 -25.51
CA ALA A 63 4.63 8.72 -26.86
C ALA A 63 5.83 9.22 -27.65
N ARG A 64 6.07 8.61 -28.83
CA ARG A 64 7.18 9.00 -29.73
C ARG A 64 6.67 9.30 -31.15
N PRO A 65 7.28 10.27 -31.83
CA PRO A 65 6.98 10.51 -33.23
C PRO A 65 7.09 9.21 -34.05
N LYS A 66 6.15 9.00 -34.96
CA LYS A 66 6.08 7.82 -35.87
C LYS A 66 5.74 6.49 -35.15
N ARG A 67 5.95 6.34 -33.86
CA ARG A 67 5.59 5.15 -33.10
C ARG A 67 4.20 5.27 -32.47
N GLY A 68 3.75 6.48 -32.13
CA GLY A 68 2.55 6.71 -31.37
C GLY A 68 2.75 6.48 -29.86
N THR A 69 1.65 6.27 -29.14
CA THR A 69 1.65 5.95 -27.71
C THR A 69 1.89 4.45 -27.53
N PHE A 70 2.76 4.07 -26.60
CA PHE A 70 3.09 2.66 -26.34
C PHE A 70 3.30 2.41 -24.83
N VAL A 71 3.11 1.16 -24.41
CA VAL A 71 3.39 0.70 -23.04
C VAL A 71 4.90 0.63 -22.83
N ARG A 72 5.39 1.22 -21.73
CA ARG A 72 6.82 1.16 -21.38
C ARG A 72 7.17 -0.19 -20.77
N PRO A 73 8.46 -0.59 -20.81
CA PRO A 73 8.95 -1.71 -20.01
C PRO A 73 8.64 -1.51 -18.52
N ARG A 74 8.41 -2.60 -17.79
CA ARG A 74 8.07 -2.58 -16.36
C ARG A 74 9.13 -1.87 -15.51
N ASP A 75 10.40 -2.02 -15.87
CA ASP A 75 11.53 -1.37 -15.17
C ASP A 75 11.45 0.17 -15.19
N ASP A 76 10.69 0.72 -16.13
CA ASP A 76 10.47 2.17 -16.25
C ASP A 76 9.26 2.68 -15.44
N TRP A 77 8.45 1.78 -14.86
CA TRP A 77 7.25 2.16 -14.14
C TRP A 77 7.58 2.75 -12.76
N SER A 78 6.86 3.79 -12.37
CA SER A 78 7.00 4.40 -11.04
C SER A 78 6.32 3.53 -10.00
N LEU A 79 6.94 2.39 -9.65
CA LEU A 79 6.34 1.38 -8.78
C LEU A 79 6.01 1.89 -7.37
N LEU A 80 6.67 2.96 -6.91
CA LEU A 80 6.42 3.60 -5.62
C LEU A 80 5.42 4.75 -5.70
N ASP A 81 4.82 5.01 -6.87
CA ASP A 81 3.74 5.97 -7.00
C ASP A 81 2.48 5.41 -6.31
N PRO A 82 1.79 6.20 -5.46
CA PRO A 82 0.63 5.73 -4.69
C PRO A 82 -0.49 5.12 -5.52
N ASP A 83 -0.78 5.69 -6.69
CA ASP A 83 -1.82 5.14 -7.56
C ASP A 83 -1.37 3.84 -8.22
N VAL A 84 -0.09 3.76 -8.66
CA VAL A 84 0.46 2.52 -9.24
C VAL A 84 0.46 1.40 -8.22
N LEU A 85 0.84 1.67 -6.96
CA LEU A 85 0.76 0.71 -5.86
C LEU A 85 -0.67 0.26 -5.63
N ARG A 86 -1.61 1.19 -5.46
CA ARG A 86 -3.02 0.90 -5.27
C ARG A 86 -3.57 0.01 -6.41
N TRP A 87 -3.25 0.34 -7.65
CA TRP A 87 -3.68 -0.46 -8.81
C TRP A 87 -3.09 -1.86 -8.81
N GLN A 88 -1.85 -2.02 -8.38
CA GLN A 88 -1.20 -3.34 -8.30
C GLN A 88 -1.85 -4.20 -7.21
N PHE A 89 -2.07 -3.65 -6.02
CA PHE A 89 -2.62 -4.39 -4.89
C PHE A 89 -4.12 -4.70 -5.05
N SER A 90 -4.92 -3.76 -5.60
CA SER A 90 -6.38 -3.92 -5.72
C SER A 90 -6.83 -5.13 -6.55
N ARG A 91 -5.96 -5.71 -7.37
CA ARG A 91 -6.25 -6.89 -8.21
C ARG A 91 -5.21 -7.98 -8.12
N ALA A 92 -4.29 -7.90 -7.17
CA ALA A 92 -3.17 -8.84 -7.08
C ALA A 92 -2.52 -9.13 -8.45
N THR A 93 -2.19 -8.05 -9.19
CA THR A 93 -1.77 -8.10 -10.60
C THR A 93 -0.49 -8.93 -10.84
N ARG A 94 0.23 -9.24 -9.76
CA ARG A 94 1.45 -10.06 -9.79
C ARG A 94 1.45 -11.06 -8.64
N PRO A 95 1.70 -12.36 -8.93
CA PRO A 95 1.99 -13.33 -7.88
C PRO A 95 3.17 -12.85 -7.02
N GLY A 96 3.10 -13.04 -5.73
CA GLY A 96 4.17 -12.67 -4.80
C GLY A 96 4.21 -11.20 -4.35
N LEU A 97 3.34 -10.32 -4.85
CA LEU A 97 3.35 -8.90 -4.47
C LEU A 97 3.20 -8.68 -2.95
N PHE A 98 2.35 -9.45 -2.29
CA PHE A 98 2.21 -9.39 -0.82
C PHE A 98 3.42 -9.96 -0.09
N SER A 99 4.09 -10.98 -0.66
CA SER A 99 5.35 -11.49 -0.14
C SER A 99 6.46 -10.45 -0.20
N ASP A 100 6.58 -9.74 -1.33
CA ASP A 100 7.54 -8.65 -1.49
C ASP A 100 7.29 -7.50 -0.50
N LEU A 101 6.00 -7.16 -0.28
CA LEU A 101 5.63 -6.17 0.73
C LEU A 101 6.00 -6.62 2.14
N HIS A 102 5.72 -7.88 2.48
CA HIS A 102 6.10 -8.44 3.78
C HIS A 102 7.61 -8.41 3.97
N GLU A 103 8.40 -8.83 2.97
CA GLU A 103 9.86 -8.80 3.01
C GLU A 103 10.37 -7.37 3.26
N LEU A 104 9.83 -6.38 2.52
CA LEU A 104 10.15 -4.97 2.73
C LEU A 104 9.82 -4.51 4.16
N ARG A 105 8.64 -4.85 4.68
CA ARG A 105 8.22 -4.49 6.03
C ARG A 105 9.11 -5.12 7.09
N SER A 106 9.47 -6.39 6.92
CA SER A 106 10.36 -7.11 7.84
C SER A 106 11.78 -6.52 7.92
N ILE A 107 12.21 -5.82 6.89
CA ILE A 107 13.49 -5.09 6.89
C ILE A 107 13.34 -3.70 7.50
N VAL A 108 12.27 -2.98 7.18
CA VAL A 108 12.11 -1.56 7.51
C VAL A 108 11.51 -1.33 8.89
N GLU A 109 10.42 -2.03 9.23
CA GLU A 109 9.63 -1.69 10.42
C GLU A 109 10.30 -2.05 11.75
N PRO A 110 11.04 -3.17 11.89
CA PRO A 110 11.82 -3.41 13.12
C PRO A 110 12.90 -2.35 13.35
N GLY A 111 13.57 -1.90 12.30
CA GLY A 111 14.52 -0.79 12.38
C GLY A 111 13.85 0.54 12.74
N ALA A 112 12.67 0.81 12.18
CA ALA A 112 11.87 1.98 12.52
C ALA A 112 11.41 1.95 13.97
N ALA A 113 10.96 0.79 14.49
CA ALA A 113 10.56 0.64 15.90
C ALA A 113 11.74 0.89 16.85
N GLY A 114 12.94 0.39 16.52
CA GLY A 114 14.16 0.69 17.28
C GLY A 114 14.48 2.18 17.30
N LEU A 115 14.42 2.86 16.15
CA LEU A 115 14.62 4.31 16.06
C LEU A 115 13.53 5.10 16.79
N ALA A 116 12.28 4.66 16.72
CA ALA A 116 11.19 5.28 17.47
C ALA A 116 11.44 5.19 18.98
N ALA A 117 11.90 4.04 19.49
CA ALA A 117 12.26 3.90 20.89
C ALA A 117 13.36 4.87 21.34
N GLU A 118 14.31 5.20 20.46
CA GLU A 118 15.38 6.17 20.75
C GLU A 118 14.91 7.63 20.70
N ARG A 119 13.89 7.96 19.89
CA ARG A 119 13.57 9.33 19.48
C ARG A 119 12.19 9.80 19.85
N ALA A 120 11.27 8.89 20.16
CA ALA A 120 9.88 9.23 20.43
C ALA A 120 9.75 10.24 21.57
N THR A 121 8.94 11.25 21.34
CA THR A 121 8.47 12.19 22.34
C THR A 121 7.22 11.65 23.06
N GLY A 122 6.79 12.32 24.13
CA GLY A 122 5.53 11.96 24.80
C GLY A 122 4.31 12.02 23.86
N SER A 123 4.29 12.99 22.93
CA SER A 123 3.20 13.09 21.95
C SER A 123 3.22 11.97 20.90
N ASP A 124 4.39 11.43 20.56
CA ASP A 124 4.46 10.28 19.66
C ASP A 124 3.93 9.01 20.32
N VAL A 125 4.29 8.80 21.60
CA VAL A 125 3.74 7.67 22.39
C VAL A 125 2.22 7.80 22.56
N GLU A 126 1.71 9.01 22.80
CA GLU A 126 0.27 9.26 22.85
C GLU A 126 -0.44 8.93 21.52
N ALA A 127 0.16 9.28 20.39
CA ALA A 127 -0.39 8.93 19.07
C ALA A 127 -0.46 7.42 18.86
N LEU A 128 0.55 6.67 19.30
CA LEU A 128 0.55 5.21 19.28
C LEU A 128 -0.53 4.62 20.21
N ASP A 129 -0.71 5.18 21.42
CA ASP A 129 -1.77 4.76 22.35
C ASP A 129 -3.17 5.01 21.77
N VAL A 130 -3.38 6.14 21.08
CA VAL A 130 -4.65 6.44 20.40
C VAL A 130 -4.94 5.38 19.31
N ALA A 131 -3.95 5.01 18.52
CA ALA A 131 -4.11 3.97 17.52
C ALA A 131 -4.44 2.59 18.14
N LEU A 132 -3.76 2.23 19.24
CA LEU A 132 -4.08 1.00 20.01
C LEU A 132 -5.50 1.02 20.58
N ALA A 133 -5.96 2.16 21.10
CA ALA A 133 -7.32 2.30 21.63
C ALA A 133 -8.36 2.16 20.50
N ALA A 134 -8.11 2.75 19.33
CA ALA A 134 -8.95 2.60 18.15
C ALA A 134 -9.02 1.13 17.70
N MET A 135 -7.89 0.42 17.68
CA MET A 135 -7.80 -1.00 17.34
C MET A 135 -8.62 -1.86 18.32
N ALA A 136 -8.49 -1.61 19.63
CA ALA A 136 -9.28 -2.30 20.66
C ALA A 136 -10.79 -2.03 20.56
N SER A 137 -11.18 -0.88 20.01
CA SER A 137 -12.57 -0.45 19.90
C SER A 137 -13.22 -0.85 18.58
N ALA A 138 -12.45 -1.33 17.59
CA ALA A 138 -12.94 -1.65 16.25
C ALA A 138 -13.93 -2.83 16.26
N GLY A 139 -13.77 -3.80 17.18
CA GLY A 139 -14.64 -4.99 17.23
C GLY A 139 -14.73 -5.69 15.88
N ASP A 140 -15.95 -5.94 15.42
CA ASP A 140 -16.23 -6.61 14.14
C ASP A 140 -16.26 -5.64 12.95
N ASP A 141 -15.99 -4.33 13.15
CA ASP A 141 -15.90 -3.36 12.05
C ASP A 141 -14.54 -3.45 11.35
N ILE A 142 -14.52 -4.19 10.23
CA ILE A 142 -13.32 -4.39 9.40
C ILE A 142 -12.71 -3.06 8.96
N GLY A 143 -13.54 -2.08 8.58
CA GLY A 143 -13.05 -0.77 8.14
C GLY A 143 -12.34 -0.05 9.27
N ALA A 144 -12.93 -0.02 10.46
CA ALA A 144 -12.34 0.60 11.64
C ALA A 144 -11.05 -0.12 12.08
N ALA A 145 -11.00 -1.46 11.99
CA ALA A 145 -9.80 -2.24 12.30
C ALA A 145 -8.65 -1.93 11.36
N VAL A 146 -8.91 -1.89 10.05
CA VAL A 146 -7.92 -1.51 9.03
C VAL A 146 -7.41 -0.09 9.26
N ASP A 147 -8.31 0.87 9.48
CA ASP A 147 -7.93 2.28 9.71
C ASP A 147 -7.07 2.44 10.97
N ALA A 148 -7.34 1.66 12.03
CA ALA A 148 -6.58 1.67 13.27
C ALA A 148 -5.17 1.06 13.08
N ASP A 149 -5.04 -0.04 12.33
CA ASP A 149 -3.76 -0.66 12.00
C ASP A 149 -2.88 0.29 11.16
N LEU A 150 -3.46 0.91 10.14
CA LEU A 150 -2.79 1.93 9.34
C LEU A 150 -2.34 3.14 10.19
N ALA A 151 -3.19 3.60 11.11
CA ALA A 151 -2.86 4.69 12.01
C ALA A 151 -1.68 4.35 12.93
N PHE A 152 -1.61 3.09 13.41
CA PHE A 152 -0.50 2.61 14.22
C PHE A 152 0.83 2.65 13.45
N HIS A 153 0.89 2.06 12.26
CA HIS A 153 2.11 2.05 11.45
C HIS A 153 2.56 3.44 11.02
N ARG A 154 1.60 4.34 10.74
CA ARG A 154 1.88 5.75 10.46
C ARG A 154 2.50 6.44 11.68
N ALA A 155 1.92 6.26 12.87
CA ALA A 155 2.43 6.84 14.12
C ALA A 155 3.83 6.30 14.45
N LEU A 156 4.08 5.01 14.22
CA LEU A 156 5.40 4.40 14.39
C LEU A 156 6.46 5.06 13.50
N LEU A 157 6.17 5.21 12.20
CA LEU A 157 7.08 5.84 11.26
C LEU A 157 7.31 7.32 11.60
N ALA A 158 6.28 8.03 12.05
CA ALA A 158 6.38 9.42 12.50
C ALA A 158 7.30 9.54 13.71
N ALA A 159 7.18 8.64 14.70
CA ALA A 159 8.00 8.61 15.91
C ALA A 159 9.51 8.39 15.66
N THR A 160 9.89 7.95 14.45
CA THR A 160 11.31 7.86 14.06
C THR A 160 11.96 9.23 13.87
N HIS A 161 11.18 10.30 13.68
CA HIS A 161 11.64 11.64 13.29
C HIS A 161 12.58 11.62 12.06
N ASN A 162 12.39 10.62 11.17
CA ASN A 162 13.11 10.50 9.91
C ASN A 162 12.12 10.70 8.75
N GLU A 163 12.24 11.82 8.04
CA GLU A 163 11.31 12.22 6.99
C GLU A 163 11.20 11.15 5.87
N LEU A 164 12.30 10.48 5.54
CA LEU A 164 12.27 9.44 4.49
C LEU A 164 11.53 8.18 4.95
N LEU A 165 11.70 7.75 6.20
CA LEU A 165 10.92 6.65 6.76
C LEU A 165 9.44 6.99 6.85
N GLN A 166 9.09 8.24 7.21
CA GLN A 166 7.69 8.68 7.19
C GLN A 166 7.07 8.58 5.80
N ARG A 167 7.82 8.87 4.73
CA ARG A 167 7.35 8.74 3.34
C ARG A 167 7.13 7.30 2.90
N MET A 168 7.71 6.33 3.62
CA MET A 168 7.44 4.90 3.38
C MET A 168 6.01 4.49 3.75
N GLU A 169 5.26 5.34 4.50
CA GLU A 169 3.86 5.11 4.84
C GLU A 169 3.01 4.74 3.61
N VAL A 170 3.24 5.39 2.46
CA VAL A 170 2.50 5.16 1.22
C VAL A 170 2.55 3.70 0.77
N LEU A 171 3.72 3.07 0.88
CA LEU A 171 3.93 1.66 0.54
C LEU A 171 3.21 0.74 1.51
N ILE A 172 3.40 1.00 2.80
CA ILE A 172 2.89 0.20 3.89
C ILE A 172 1.36 0.27 3.93
N GLU A 173 0.80 1.49 3.89
CA GLU A 173 -0.65 1.72 3.92
C GLU A 173 -1.39 1.02 2.78
N THR A 174 -0.91 1.22 1.54
CA THR A 174 -1.61 0.68 0.37
C THR A 174 -1.66 -0.85 0.40
N GLY A 175 -0.56 -1.49 0.76
CA GLY A 175 -0.47 -2.94 0.81
C GLY A 175 -1.19 -3.55 2.03
N LEU A 176 -1.08 -2.89 3.19
CA LEU A 176 -1.78 -3.28 4.42
C LEU A 176 -3.29 -3.23 4.25
N ALA A 177 -3.83 -2.11 3.73
CA ALA A 177 -5.26 -1.95 3.53
C ALA A 177 -5.86 -3.08 2.68
N GLU A 178 -5.16 -3.53 1.65
CA GLU A 178 -5.64 -4.65 0.82
C GLU A 178 -5.46 -6.00 1.51
N ARG A 179 -4.34 -6.23 2.20
CA ARG A 179 -4.13 -7.44 3.01
C ARG A 179 -5.21 -7.57 4.08
N ASP A 180 -5.43 -6.52 4.84
CA ASP A 180 -6.34 -6.54 5.98
C ASP A 180 -7.79 -6.74 5.56
N ARG A 181 -8.21 -6.17 4.43
CA ARG A 181 -9.52 -6.50 3.85
C ARG A 181 -9.68 -7.98 3.51
N MET A 182 -8.59 -8.66 3.12
CA MET A 182 -8.63 -10.10 2.84
C MET A 182 -8.65 -10.93 4.12
N VAL A 183 -7.93 -10.52 5.15
CA VAL A 183 -7.74 -11.27 6.40
C VAL A 183 -8.92 -11.08 7.37
N HIS A 184 -9.40 -9.85 7.55
CA HIS A 184 -10.46 -9.54 8.53
C HIS A 184 -11.82 -10.17 8.20
N GLY A 185 -12.03 -10.65 6.97
CA GLY A 185 -13.22 -11.42 6.61
C GLY A 185 -13.30 -12.82 7.24
N ALA A 186 -12.23 -13.30 7.90
CA ALA A 186 -12.09 -14.66 8.37
C ALA A 186 -11.72 -14.79 9.87
N GLY A 187 -11.82 -13.70 10.67
CA GLY A 187 -11.62 -13.73 12.12
C GLY A 187 -10.16 -13.88 12.56
N PRO A 188 -9.28 -12.88 12.33
CA PRO A 188 -7.95 -12.87 12.92
C PRO A 188 -8.04 -12.84 14.44
N GLY A 189 -6.98 -13.34 15.13
CA GLY A 189 -6.83 -13.18 16.58
C GLY A 189 -6.80 -11.70 16.98
N ASP A 190 -6.91 -11.41 18.26
CA ASP A 190 -6.82 -10.04 18.80
C ASP A 190 -5.43 -9.42 18.45
N PRO A 191 -5.35 -8.37 17.63
CA PRO A 191 -4.08 -7.76 17.25
C PRO A 191 -3.48 -6.86 18.36
N VAL A 192 -4.28 -6.44 19.34
CA VAL A 192 -3.88 -5.46 20.36
C VAL A 192 -2.67 -5.89 21.19
N PRO A 193 -2.54 -7.15 21.64
CA PRO A 193 -1.40 -7.55 22.48
C PRO A 193 -0.04 -7.41 21.78
N SER A 194 0.06 -7.80 20.50
CA SER A 194 1.30 -7.71 19.74
C SER A 194 1.71 -6.26 19.45
N HIS A 195 0.77 -5.40 19.10
CA HIS A 195 0.99 -3.97 18.90
C HIS A 195 1.36 -3.27 20.22
N ARG A 196 0.69 -3.61 21.32
CA ARG A 196 0.99 -3.08 22.66
C ARG A 196 2.41 -3.39 23.09
N ALA A 197 2.93 -4.58 22.79
CA ALA A 197 4.30 -4.93 23.11
C ALA A 197 5.32 -4.00 22.46
N VAL A 198 5.06 -3.55 21.22
CA VAL A 198 5.89 -2.55 20.52
C VAL A 198 5.83 -1.20 21.23
N VAL A 199 4.62 -0.69 21.55
CA VAL A 199 4.45 0.61 22.23
C VAL A 199 5.10 0.60 23.61
N ASP A 200 4.95 -0.48 24.37
CA ASP A 200 5.55 -0.59 25.69
C ASP A 200 7.09 -0.59 25.64
N ALA A 201 7.69 -1.20 24.62
CA ALA A 201 9.13 -1.14 24.41
C ALA A 201 9.59 0.28 24.02
N ILE A 202 8.86 0.97 23.13
CA ILE A 202 9.13 2.37 22.74
C ILE A 202 9.03 3.27 23.98
N ARG A 203 8.00 3.11 24.81
CA ARG A 203 7.82 3.90 26.05
C ARG A 203 8.94 3.70 27.07
N ARG A 204 9.55 2.51 27.09
CA ARG A 204 10.74 2.23 27.94
C ARG A 204 12.05 2.67 27.31
N HIS A 205 12.03 3.22 26.11
CA HIS A 205 13.22 3.54 25.32
C HIS A 205 14.15 2.33 25.08
N ASP A 206 13.55 1.12 24.98
CA ASP A 206 14.28 -0.11 24.68
C ASP A 206 14.25 -0.40 23.18
N SER A 207 15.23 0.14 22.47
CA SER A 207 15.38 0.03 21.01
C SER A 207 15.45 -1.43 20.54
N ALA A 208 16.18 -2.29 21.28
CA ALA A 208 16.33 -3.69 20.92
C ALA A 208 15.03 -4.48 21.14
N ASP A 209 14.28 -4.20 22.20
CA ASP A 209 13.00 -4.86 22.45
C ASP A 209 11.92 -4.37 21.50
N ALA A 210 11.90 -3.08 21.17
CA ALA A 210 10.98 -2.52 20.18
C ALA A 210 11.16 -3.19 18.80
N ALA A 211 12.41 -3.34 18.35
CA ALA A 211 12.71 -4.03 17.09
C ALA A 211 12.27 -5.50 17.12
N ARG A 212 12.54 -6.23 18.21
CA ARG A 212 12.11 -7.63 18.36
C ARG A 212 10.59 -7.77 18.43
N ALA A 213 9.90 -6.88 19.15
CA ALA A 213 8.44 -6.89 19.26
C ALA A 213 7.79 -6.66 17.90
N MET A 214 8.31 -5.70 17.09
CA MET A 214 7.82 -5.46 15.74
C MET A 214 8.08 -6.65 14.81
N GLY A 215 9.24 -7.30 14.90
CA GLY A 215 9.52 -8.52 14.14
C GLY A 215 8.49 -9.61 14.41
N ARG A 216 8.19 -9.90 15.69
CA ARG A 216 7.16 -10.89 16.07
C ARG A 216 5.76 -10.51 15.58
N LEU A 217 5.40 -9.23 15.63
CA LEU A 217 4.13 -8.74 15.09
C LEU A 217 3.99 -9.05 13.60
N LEU A 218 5.05 -8.79 12.83
CA LEU A 218 5.05 -9.06 11.39
C LEU A 218 5.03 -10.57 11.07
N GLU A 219 5.74 -11.40 11.83
CA GLU A 219 5.71 -12.86 11.70
C GLU A 219 4.30 -13.41 11.94
N GLN A 220 3.65 -12.97 13.03
CA GLN A 220 2.27 -13.35 13.33
C GLN A 220 1.31 -12.98 12.20
N ALA A 221 1.46 -11.79 11.61
CA ALA A 221 0.62 -11.36 10.50
C ALA A 221 0.72 -12.26 9.26
N VAL A 222 1.88 -12.88 9.00
CA VAL A 222 2.05 -13.88 7.92
C VAL A 222 1.38 -15.19 8.26
N GLU A 223 1.55 -15.66 9.49
CA GLU A 223 0.92 -16.90 9.96
C GLU A 223 -0.60 -16.83 9.88
N ASP A 224 -1.18 -15.66 10.22
CA ASP A 224 -2.62 -15.43 10.13
C ASP A 224 -3.11 -15.52 8.67
N VAL A 225 -2.40 -14.91 7.72
CA VAL A 225 -2.71 -15.03 6.27
C VAL A 225 -2.61 -16.47 5.78
N ALA A 226 -1.56 -17.20 6.19
CA ALA A 226 -1.35 -18.59 5.78
C ALA A 226 -2.45 -19.52 6.31
N ARG A 227 -2.86 -19.34 7.57
CA ARG A 227 -3.96 -20.11 8.20
C ARG A 227 -5.27 -19.95 7.42
N LEU A 228 -5.61 -18.73 7.03
CA LEU A 228 -6.81 -18.44 6.27
C LEU A 228 -6.82 -19.03 4.86
N ALA A 229 -5.64 -19.07 4.23
CA ALA A 229 -5.49 -19.71 2.92
C ALA A 229 -5.72 -21.22 2.99
N ASP A 230 -5.40 -21.86 4.12
CA ASP A 230 -5.61 -23.30 4.34
C ASP A 230 -7.07 -23.63 4.73
N GLU A 231 -7.76 -22.77 5.47
CA GLU A 231 -9.17 -22.95 5.86
C GLU A 231 -10.15 -22.79 4.67
N ASN A 232 -9.73 -22.08 3.62
CA ASN A 232 -10.52 -21.84 2.41
C ASN A 232 -10.26 -22.86 1.28
N ARG A 233 -9.50 -23.94 1.53
CA ARG A 233 -9.28 -25.05 0.60
C ARG A 233 -10.18 -26.25 0.88
#